data_66cf04236ad9cd8269090abe864f69f0
#
_entry.id   66cf04236ad9cd8269090abe864f69f0
#
_cell.length_a   1.000
_cell.length_b   1.000
_cell.length_c   1.000
_cell.angle_alpha   90.00
_cell.angle_beta   90.00
_cell.angle_gamma   90.00
#
_symmetry.space_group_name_H-M   'P 1'
#
loop_
_entity.id
_entity.type
_entity.pdbx_description
1 polymer ?
#
loop_
_entity_poly.entity_id
_entity_poly.type
_entity_poly.pdbx_seq_one_letter_code
_entity_poly.pdbx_strand_id
1 'polypeptide(L)'
;MKKRFLSLSLALCMVLTACGSGGEEKQTTDGSSPAPSETSSESASAGVEKGPVQTSDTEKVSSKDTLVVAFDREPATLDPLGNNVTVKRMIEGSIFDTLLEFNENMEPSPCLAESWEQIDELTWKFNLRKDVKFHNGDPLTSKDVKFSFLRVGNGTLGNDAATQFDPNGYETPDDYTFILKTLEPWAFTEAQVCSEALSIVPEKVVTEMGDDAFGRAPVGSGAYKFVSWTAGDNITVERNDEYW
;
A
#
# COMPACT_ATOMS: atom_id res chain seq x y z
N MET A 1 32.33 -33.24 -35.64
CA MET A 1 33.56 -32.93 -34.88
C MET A 1 33.15 -32.47 -33.52
N LYS A 2 33.11 -33.29 -32.59
CA LYS A 2 33.94 -33.68 -31.42
C LYS A 2 34.60 -32.49 -30.71
N LYS A 3 34.32 -32.42 -29.40
CA LYS A 3 35.13 -31.98 -28.23
C LYS A 3 34.53 -30.77 -27.50
N ARG A 4 34.53 -30.64 -26.17
CA ARG A 4 34.87 -31.52 -25.02
C ARG A 4 34.32 -30.88 -23.76
N PHE A 5 33.86 -31.71 -22.82
CA PHE A 5 33.61 -31.44 -21.40
C PHE A 5 34.81 -30.81 -20.71
N LEU A 6 34.57 -29.90 -19.79
CA LEU A 6 35.45 -29.72 -18.65
C LEU A 6 34.62 -29.44 -17.39
N SER A 7 34.56 -30.48 -16.59
CA SER A 7 34.14 -30.50 -15.20
C SER A 7 35.29 -29.93 -14.34
N LEU A 8 34.96 -29.05 -13.38
CA LEU A 8 35.91 -28.77 -12.31
C LEU A 8 35.13 -28.74 -10.97
N SER A 9 35.20 -29.87 -10.28
CA SER A 9 34.94 -30.03 -8.87
C SER A 9 36.07 -29.40 -8.06
N LEU A 10 35.76 -28.63 -7.02
CA LEU A 10 36.75 -28.42 -5.97
C LEU A 10 36.10 -28.41 -4.58
N ALA A 11 36.61 -29.30 -3.78
CA ALA A 11 36.31 -29.75 -2.46
C ALA A 11 36.39 -28.64 -1.37
N LEU A 12 35.46 -28.69 -0.45
CA LEU A 12 35.48 -29.00 0.98
C LEU A 12 36.81 -28.71 1.72
N CYS A 13 36.81 -27.74 2.62
CA CYS A 13 37.65 -27.73 3.81
C CYS A 13 36.87 -27.29 5.04
N MET A 14 36.51 -28.28 5.87
CA MET A 14 36.21 -28.09 7.28
C MET A 14 37.50 -27.88 8.05
N VAL A 15 37.50 -26.89 8.95
CA VAL A 15 38.46 -26.91 10.08
C VAL A 15 37.62 -26.68 11.35
N LEU A 16 37.51 -27.77 12.08
CA LEU A 16 37.14 -27.82 13.50
C LEU A 16 38.39 -27.48 14.31
N THR A 17 38.27 -26.57 15.25
CA THR A 17 39.19 -26.52 16.38
C THR A 17 38.39 -26.32 17.66
N ALA A 18 38.40 -27.33 18.48
CA ALA A 18 37.89 -27.40 19.83
C ALA A 18 39.03 -27.15 20.83
N CYS A 19 38.62 -26.98 22.09
CA CYS A 19 39.37 -26.93 23.36
C CYS A 19 39.53 -25.52 23.92
N GLY A 20 39.21 -25.28 25.18
CA GLY A 20 38.87 -26.09 26.32
C GLY A 20 38.87 -25.27 27.59
N SER A 21 38.09 -25.78 28.51
CA SER A 21 38.39 -25.90 29.93
C SER A 21 38.52 -24.67 30.86
N GLY A 22 37.61 -24.56 31.80
CA GLY A 22 37.93 -24.73 33.22
C GLY A 22 37.61 -23.55 34.12
N GLY A 23 36.80 -23.76 35.16
CA GLY A 23 36.75 -22.90 36.33
C GLY A 23 35.38 -22.83 37.03
N GLU A 24 35.10 -23.82 37.85
CA GLU A 24 34.10 -23.73 38.93
C GLU A 24 34.52 -22.66 39.94
N GLU A 25 33.56 -21.87 40.38
CA GLU A 25 33.50 -21.46 41.79
C GLU A 25 32.06 -21.19 42.20
N LYS A 26 31.75 -21.90 43.26
CA LYS A 26 30.50 -21.97 44.01
C LYS A 26 30.56 -20.93 45.13
N GLN A 27 29.57 -20.04 45.21
CA GLN A 27 29.29 -19.45 46.54
C GLN A 27 27.80 -19.13 46.70
N THR A 28 27.25 -19.83 47.65
CA THR A 28 25.95 -19.68 48.32
C THR A 28 25.96 -18.47 49.25
N THR A 29 24.88 -17.69 49.30
CA THR A 29 24.24 -17.15 50.52
C THR A 29 22.92 -16.50 50.12
N ASP A 30 21.84 -17.05 50.53
CA ASP A 30 20.83 -16.74 51.54
C ASP A 30 20.47 -15.25 51.67
N GLY A 31 19.17 -14.90 51.50
CA GLY A 31 18.65 -13.58 51.78
C GLY A 31 17.19 -13.37 51.33
N SER A 32 16.27 -13.90 52.13
CA SER A 32 14.90 -13.43 52.43
C SER A 32 14.25 -12.39 51.50
N SER A 33 13.19 -12.84 50.90
CA SER A 33 12.05 -12.04 50.44
C SER A 33 11.29 -11.41 51.60
N PRO A 34 10.74 -10.22 51.44
CA PRO A 34 9.41 -9.98 51.94
C PRO A 34 8.46 -9.56 50.78
N ALA A 35 7.33 -10.21 50.76
CA ALA A 35 6.18 -9.85 49.94
C ALA A 35 5.64 -8.48 50.32
N PRO A 36 5.20 -7.63 49.38
CA PRO A 36 4.35 -6.50 49.67
C PRO A 36 2.88 -6.91 49.65
N SER A 37 2.23 -6.44 50.67
CA SER A 37 0.80 -6.49 50.99
C SER A 37 -0.09 -6.08 49.81
N GLU A 38 -1.17 -6.81 49.68
CA GLU A 38 -2.36 -6.41 48.93
C GLU A 38 -2.95 -5.11 49.54
N THR A 39 -2.94 -4.04 48.78
CA THR A 39 -3.80 -2.89 49.05
C THR A 39 -4.84 -2.83 47.95
N SER A 40 -6.04 -3.23 48.32
CA SER A 40 -7.26 -3.04 47.58
C SER A 40 -7.49 -1.54 47.36
N SER A 41 -7.31 -1.06 46.14
CA SER A 41 -7.81 0.25 45.73
C SER A 41 -9.08 0.04 44.90
N GLU A 42 -10.15 0.47 45.49
CA GLU A 42 -11.49 0.63 44.91
C GLU A 42 -11.39 1.37 43.57
N SER A 43 -11.84 0.71 42.49
CA SER A 43 -12.03 1.31 41.19
C SER A 43 -13.23 2.24 41.24
N ALA A 44 -12.99 3.53 41.32
CA ALA A 44 -13.99 4.53 41.03
C ALA A 44 -14.21 4.58 39.51
N SER A 45 -15.30 3.97 39.07
CA SER A 45 -15.87 4.12 37.75
C SER A 45 -16.33 5.57 37.57
N ALA A 46 -15.47 6.43 37.00
CA ALA A 46 -15.89 7.73 36.49
C ALA A 46 -16.60 7.49 35.16
N GLY A 47 -17.92 7.52 35.21
CA GLY A 47 -18.75 7.57 34.00
C GLY A 47 -18.40 8.83 33.21
N VAL A 48 -17.82 8.64 32.04
CA VAL A 48 -17.72 9.69 31.02
C VAL A 48 -19.14 9.86 30.47
N GLU A 49 -19.85 10.86 30.98
CA GLU A 49 -21.06 11.35 30.33
C GLU A 49 -20.66 11.87 28.94
N LYS A 50 -21.12 11.19 27.91
CA LYS A 50 -21.13 11.73 26.54
C LYS A 50 -22.09 12.90 26.53
N GLY A 51 -21.57 14.10 26.75
CA GLY A 51 -22.31 15.32 26.45
C GLY A 51 -22.68 15.32 24.96
N PRO A 52 -23.83 15.92 24.58
CA PRO A 52 -24.23 16.00 23.20
C PRO A 52 -23.14 16.71 22.41
N VAL A 53 -22.61 16.05 21.39
CA VAL A 53 -21.78 16.69 20.37
C VAL A 53 -22.67 17.78 19.75
N GLN A 54 -22.43 19.02 20.14
CA GLN A 54 -23.02 20.15 19.45
C GLN A 54 -22.36 20.22 18.08
N THR A 55 -23.00 19.67 17.08
CA THR A 55 -22.75 20.02 15.69
C THR A 55 -23.15 21.48 15.53
N SER A 56 -22.20 22.38 15.76
CA SER A 56 -22.34 23.76 15.33
C SER A 56 -22.20 23.76 13.82
N ASP A 57 -23.33 23.69 13.11
CA ASP A 57 -23.45 23.97 11.69
C ASP A 57 -23.11 25.44 11.42
N THR A 58 -21.85 25.75 11.52
CA THR A 58 -21.23 26.89 10.85
C THR A 58 -20.00 26.32 10.18
N GLU A 59 -20.17 25.87 8.95
CA GLU A 59 -19.06 25.76 8.01
C GLU A 59 -18.35 27.13 7.98
N LYS A 60 -17.33 27.29 8.81
CA LYS A 60 -16.33 28.32 8.56
C LYS A 60 -15.57 27.85 7.32
N VAL A 61 -16.12 28.13 6.17
CA VAL A 61 -15.35 28.07 4.93
C VAL A 61 -14.13 28.95 5.17
N SER A 62 -12.96 28.33 5.21
CA SER A 62 -11.70 29.03 5.33
C SER A 62 -11.62 29.98 4.12
N SER A 63 -11.29 31.24 4.35
CA SER A 63 -11.01 32.19 3.26
C SER A 63 -9.67 31.90 2.56
N LYS A 64 -8.99 30.81 2.92
CA LYS A 64 -7.73 30.38 2.31
C LYS A 64 -8.03 29.25 1.33
N ASP A 65 -7.74 29.50 0.08
CA ASP A 65 -7.88 28.54 -1.02
C ASP A 65 -6.70 27.57 -1.11
N THR A 66 -5.70 27.70 -0.23
CA THR A 66 -4.47 26.92 -0.25
C THR A 66 -4.17 26.34 1.13
N LEU A 67 -3.90 25.02 1.18
CA LEU A 67 -3.35 24.32 2.32
C LEU A 67 -1.88 24.00 2.04
N VAL A 68 -1.00 24.34 2.97
CA VAL A 68 0.42 23.98 2.93
C VAL A 68 0.70 22.94 4.01
N VAL A 69 1.20 21.78 3.61
CA VAL A 69 1.63 20.70 4.51
C VAL A 69 3.13 20.56 4.42
N ALA A 70 3.82 20.61 5.57
CA ALA A 70 5.27 20.45 5.61
C ALA A 70 5.66 19.00 5.91
N PHE A 71 6.66 18.49 5.20
CA PHE A 71 7.24 17.18 5.41
C PHE A 71 8.74 17.30 5.71
N ASP A 72 9.30 16.29 6.37
CA ASP A 72 10.71 16.22 6.75
C ASP A 72 11.63 15.71 5.62
N ARG A 73 11.04 15.22 4.55
CA ARG A 73 11.76 14.66 3.39
C ARG A 73 10.94 14.75 2.11
N GLU A 74 11.63 14.68 1.00
CA GLU A 74 11.07 14.62 -0.35
C GLU A 74 10.91 13.15 -0.81
N PRO A 75 9.80 12.78 -1.48
CA PRO A 75 9.68 11.47 -2.10
C PRO A 75 10.63 11.35 -3.30
N ALA A 76 11.16 10.15 -3.56
CA ALA A 76 11.99 9.92 -4.74
C ALA A 76 11.16 9.91 -6.04
N THR A 77 9.91 9.48 -5.94
CA THR A 77 8.95 9.38 -7.05
C THR A 77 7.54 9.47 -6.49
N LEU A 78 6.57 9.87 -7.32
CA LEU A 78 5.13 9.77 -7.06
C LEU A 78 4.49 8.61 -7.84
N ASP A 79 5.28 7.72 -8.45
CA ASP A 79 4.75 6.49 -9.04
C ASP A 79 4.37 5.50 -7.93
N PRO A 80 3.14 4.93 -7.92
CA PRO A 80 2.72 3.93 -6.93
C PRO A 80 3.69 2.74 -6.79
N LEU A 81 4.42 2.39 -7.85
CA LEU A 81 5.48 1.35 -7.81
C LEU A 81 6.67 1.71 -6.93
N GLY A 82 6.94 2.98 -6.68
CA GLY A 82 8.11 3.41 -5.93
C GLY A 82 8.09 3.00 -4.46
N ASN A 83 9.23 3.20 -3.77
CA ASN A 83 9.41 2.89 -2.37
C ASN A 83 8.29 3.48 -1.48
N ASN A 84 7.79 2.65 -0.59
CA ASN A 84 6.63 2.92 0.25
C ASN A 84 7.01 3.78 1.47
N VAL A 85 7.31 5.06 1.26
CA VAL A 85 7.57 6.02 2.35
C VAL A 85 6.32 6.83 2.67
N THR A 86 6.10 7.13 3.95
CA THR A 86 4.88 7.80 4.45
C THR A 86 4.53 9.08 3.70
N VAL A 87 5.51 9.94 3.41
CA VAL A 87 5.31 11.20 2.67
C VAL A 87 4.73 10.95 1.28
N LYS A 88 5.27 9.97 0.56
CA LYS A 88 4.79 9.56 -0.75
C LYS A 88 3.33 9.11 -0.69
N ARG A 89 3.00 8.22 0.24
CA ARG A 89 1.63 7.69 0.42
C ARG A 89 0.60 8.79 0.70
N MET A 90 0.96 9.78 1.50
CA MET A 90 0.06 10.92 1.79
C MET A 90 -0.24 11.77 0.56
N ILE A 91 0.70 11.90 -0.37
CA ILE A 91 0.49 12.62 -1.63
C ILE A 91 -0.25 11.74 -2.63
N GLU A 92 0.20 10.49 -2.79
CA GLU A 92 -0.39 9.53 -3.74
C GLU A 92 -1.86 9.25 -3.48
N GLY A 93 -2.26 9.08 -2.21
CA GLY A 93 -3.65 8.88 -1.82
C GLY A 93 -4.58 10.04 -2.18
N SER A 94 -4.03 11.21 -2.58
CA SER A 94 -4.82 12.30 -3.13
C SER A 94 -4.91 12.29 -4.66
N ILE A 95 -3.94 11.66 -5.33
CA ILE A 95 -3.80 11.65 -6.80
C ILE A 95 -4.40 10.39 -7.42
N PHE A 96 -4.31 9.26 -6.73
CA PHE A 96 -4.71 7.95 -7.25
C PHE A 96 -5.79 7.31 -6.39
N ASP A 97 -6.57 6.45 -7.01
CA ASP A 97 -7.55 5.59 -6.35
C ASP A 97 -7.15 4.11 -6.50
N THR A 98 -7.71 3.27 -5.62
CA THR A 98 -7.57 1.82 -5.59
C THR A 98 -8.90 1.13 -5.94
N LEU A 99 -8.91 -0.19 -6.13
CA LEU A 99 -10.16 -0.91 -6.36
C LEU A 99 -11.12 -0.78 -5.19
N LEU A 100 -10.63 -0.96 -3.97
CA LEU A 100 -11.36 -0.80 -2.71
C LEU A 100 -10.57 0.14 -1.81
N GLU A 101 -11.23 0.77 -0.86
CA GLU A 101 -10.62 1.59 0.18
C GLU A 101 -11.03 1.12 1.57
N PHE A 102 -10.32 1.53 2.61
CA PHE A 102 -10.73 1.28 3.98
C PHE A 102 -11.67 2.36 4.46
N ASN A 103 -12.83 1.94 4.99
CA ASN A 103 -13.75 2.84 5.68
C ASN A 103 -13.23 3.23 7.09
N GLU A 104 -14.00 4.04 7.81
CA GLU A 104 -13.66 4.50 9.17
C GLU A 104 -13.45 3.36 10.18
N ASN A 105 -14.02 2.18 9.92
CA ASN A 105 -13.88 0.98 10.76
C ASN A 105 -12.73 0.07 10.32
N MET A 106 -11.91 0.50 9.34
CA MET A 106 -10.86 -0.31 8.72
C MET A 106 -11.39 -1.57 8.01
N GLU A 107 -12.59 -1.48 7.45
CA GLU A 107 -13.20 -2.53 6.63
C GLU A 107 -13.11 -2.14 5.15
N PRO A 108 -12.85 -3.10 4.23
CA PRO A 108 -12.90 -2.84 2.81
C PRO A 108 -14.26 -2.28 2.37
N SER A 109 -14.24 -1.22 1.59
CA SER A 109 -15.42 -0.53 1.06
C SER A 109 -15.23 -0.15 -0.41
N PRO A 110 -16.32 0.09 -1.16
CA PRO A 110 -16.24 0.45 -2.57
C PRO A 110 -15.42 1.71 -2.81
N CYS A 111 -14.51 1.67 -3.82
CA CYS A 111 -13.82 2.80 -4.39
C CYS A 111 -13.98 2.76 -5.92
N LEU A 112 -12.97 2.41 -6.71
CA LEU A 112 -13.11 2.24 -8.17
C LEU A 112 -13.99 1.03 -8.54
N ALA A 113 -14.03 0.00 -7.71
CA ALA A 113 -15.01 -1.07 -7.82
C ALA A 113 -16.26 -0.71 -7.00
N GLU A 114 -17.43 -0.64 -7.67
CA GLU A 114 -18.72 -0.42 -7.01
C GLU A 114 -19.23 -1.67 -6.28
N SER A 115 -18.76 -2.86 -6.70
CA SER A 115 -19.06 -4.14 -6.06
C SER A 115 -18.00 -5.18 -6.42
N TRP A 116 -17.90 -6.19 -5.56
CA TRP A 116 -17.03 -7.35 -5.80
C TRP A 116 -17.64 -8.62 -5.21
N GLU A 117 -17.20 -9.76 -5.72
CA GLU A 117 -17.63 -11.07 -5.24
C GLU A 117 -16.49 -12.09 -5.37
N GLN A 118 -16.41 -13.00 -4.43
CA GLN A 118 -15.57 -14.17 -4.54
C GLN A 118 -16.34 -15.26 -5.31
N ILE A 119 -15.89 -15.62 -6.52
CA ILE A 119 -16.56 -16.59 -7.40
C ILE A 119 -16.24 -18.01 -6.94
N ASP A 120 -15.00 -18.27 -6.56
CA ASP A 120 -14.51 -19.53 -6.02
C ASP A 120 -13.35 -19.27 -5.04
N GLU A 121 -12.74 -20.33 -4.51
CA GLU A 121 -11.69 -20.21 -3.47
C GLU A 121 -10.50 -19.33 -3.87
N LEU A 122 -10.23 -19.18 -5.17
CA LEU A 122 -9.07 -18.44 -5.69
C LEU A 122 -9.48 -17.20 -6.51
N THR A 123 -10.74 -17.11 -6.95
CA THR A 123 -11.16 -16.16 -7.98
C THR A 123 -12.08 -15.10 -7.41
N TRP A 124 -11.72 -13.85 -7.65
CA TRP A 124 -12.47 -12.66 -7.30
C TRP A 124 -12.86 -11.87 -8.53
N LYS A 125 -14.07 -11.34 -8.53
CA LYS A 125 -14.59 -10.49 -9.60
C LYS A 125 -14.91 -9.11 -9.03
N PHE A 126 -14.42 -8.08 -9.71
CA PHE A 126 -14.66 -6.67 -9.38
C PHE A 126 -15.45 -6.03 -10.52
N ASN A 127 -16.56 -5.38 -10.19
CA ASN A 127 -17.34 -4.58 -11.14
C ASN A 127 -16.96 -3.11 -10.94
N LEU A 128 -16.39 -2.49 -11.98
CA LEU A 128 -15.89 -1.14 -11.93
C LEU A 128 -16.97 -0.11 -12.18
N ARG A 129 -16.81 1.07 -11.59
CA ARG A 129 -17.59 2.26 -11.92
C ARG A 129 -17.38 2.64 -13.38
N LYS A 130 -18.41 3.23 -14.00
CA LYS A 130 -18.41 3.59 -15.43
C LYS A 130 -18.20 5.09 -15.68
N ASP A 131 -18.23 5.87 -14.63
CA ASP A 131 -18.17 7.33 -14.64
C ASP A 131 -16.79 7.88 -14.29
N VAL A 132 -15.81 7.02 -13.97
CA VAL A 132 -14.47 7.42 -13.58
C VAL A 132 -13.62 7.78 -14.79
N LYS A 133 -12.93 8.91 -14.70
CA LYS A 133 -11.94 9.37 -15.65
C LYS A 133 -10.62 9.66 -14.96
N PHE A 134 -9.53 9.44 -15.67
CA PHE A 134 -8.25 9.97 -15.27
C PHE A 134 -8.19 11.49 -15.43
N HIS A 135 -7.22 12.13 -14.78
CA HIS A 135 -7.03 13.58 -14.80
C HIS A 135 -6.83 14.18 -16.20
N ASN A 136 -6.39 13.37 -17.15
CA ASN A 136 -6.25 13.76 -18.57
C ASN A 136 -7.56 13.63 -19.38
N GLY A 137 -8.66 13.16 -18.74
CA GLY A 137 -9.98 12.98 -19.34
C GLY A 137 -10.22 11.60 -19.98
N ASP A 138 -9.21 10.72 -20.07
CA ASP A 138 -9.38 9.35 -20.57
C ASP A 138 -10.24 8.53 -19.59
N PRO A 139 -11.15 7.65 -20.06
CA PRO A 139 -11.93 6.78 -19.17
C PRO A 139 -11.04 5.75 -18.52
N LEU A 140 -11.31 5.44 -17.24
CA LEU A 140 -10.68 4.35 -16.52
C LEU A 140 -11.39 3.02 -16.88
N THR A 141 -10.61 2.01 -17.24
CA THR A 141 -11.12 0.71 -17.65
C THR A 141 -10.44 -0.45 -16.91
N SER A 142 -11.00 -1.65 -17.04
CA SER A 142 -10.41 -2.89 -16.50
C SER A 142 -9.02 -3.18 -17.06
N LYS A 143 -8.66 -2.65 -18.24
CA LYS A 143 -7.33 -2.78 -18.83
C LYS A 143 -6.29 -2.03 -18.01
N ASP A 144 -6.63 -0.81 -17.56
CA ASP A 144 -5.78 -0.01 -16.69
C ASP A 144 -5.58 -0.70 -15.33
N VAL A 145 -6.63 -1.33 -14.80
CA VAL A 145 -6.54 -2.15 -13.58
C VAL A 145 -5.56 -3.30 -13.79
N LYS A 146 -5.76 -4.10 -14.84
CA LYS A 146 -4.87 -5.22 -15.17
C LYS A 146 -3.42 -4.76 -15.36
N PHE A 147 -3.21 -3.68 -16.11
CA PHE A 147 -1.89 -3.10 -16.32
C PHE A 147 -1.22 -2.71 -15.00
N SER A 148 -1.94 -2.01 -14.11
CA SER A 148 -1.43 -1.58 -12.81
C SER A 148 -1.02 -2.76 -11.94
N PHE A 149 -1.85 -3.80 -11.86
CA PHE A 149 -1.54 -5.01 -11.10
C PHE A 149 -0.34 -5.79 -11.68
N LEU A 150 -0.22 -5.87 -13.01
CA LEU A 150 0.94 -6.49 -13.66
C LEU A 150 2.23 -5.71 -13.41
N ARG A 151 2.18 -4.37 -13.38
CA ARG A 151 3.35 -3.55 -13.04
C ARG A 151 3.86 -3.85 -11.65
N VAL A 152 2.95 -3.95 -10.66
CA VAL A 152 3.32 -4.28 -9.27
C VAL A 152 3.95 -5.66 -9.20
N GLY A 153 3.35 -6.67 -9.84
CA GLY A 153 3.86 -8.04 -9.85
C GLY A 153 5.22 -8.20 -10.53
N ASN A 154 5.53 -7.36 -11.52
CA ASN A 154 6.79 -7.36 -12.26
C ASN A 154 7.80 -6.32 -11.76
N GLY A 155 7.42 -5.51 -10.77
CA GLY A 155 8.22 -4.39 -10.29
C GLY A 155 9.50 -4.82 -9.60
N THR A 156 10.61 -4.20 -10.00
CA THR A 156 11.94 -4.40 -9.40
C THR A 156 12.11 -3.65 -8.07
N LEU A 157 11.13 -2.88 -7.65
CA LEU A 157 11.23 -1.93 -6.53
C LEU A 157 10.82 -2.52 -5.17
N GLY A 158 10.70 -3.86 -5.07
CA GLY A 158 10.44 -4.54 -3.79
C GLY A 158 9.02 -4.31 -3.26
N ASN A 159 8.06 -4.13 -4.16
CA ASN A 159 6.65 -4.02 -3.80
C ASN A 159 6.04 -5.41 -3.72
N ASP A 160 5.79 -5.89 -2.51
CA ASP A 160 5.24 -7.22 -2.25
C ASP A 160 3.70 -7.27 -2.32
N ALA A 161 3.05 -6.17 -2.71
CA ALA A 161 1.59 -6.05 -2.66
C ALA A 161 0.84 -7.03 -3.59
N ALA A 162 1.48 -7.50 -4.66
CA ALA A 162 0.88 -8.46 -5.60
C ALA A 162 1.42 -9.89 -5.50
N THR A 163 2.25 -10.21 -4.52
CA THR A 163 2.93 -11.53 -4.41
C THR A 163 1.99 -12.71 -4.21
N GLN A 164 0.77 -12.48 -3.69
CA GLN A 164 -0.25 -13.51 -3.50
C GLN A 164 -1.18 -13.66 -4.70
N PHE A 165 -1.04 -12.81 -5.72
CA PHE A 165 -1.88 -12.81 -6.90
C PHE A 165 -1.20 -13.55 -8.06
N ASP A 166 -2.00 -14.29 -8.84
CA ASP A 166 -1.52 -14.94 -10.07
C ASP A 166 -1.60 -13.95 -11.25
N PRO A 167 -0.47 -13.46 -11.76
CA PRO A 167 -0.48 -12.51 -12.88
C PRO A 167 -1.06 -13.10 -14.17
N ASN A 168 -1.08 -14.44 -14.32
CA ASN A 168 -1.70 -15.11 -15.45
C ASN A 168 -3.22 -15.27 -15.28
N GLY A 169 -3.72 -15.05 -14.08
CA GLY A 169 -5.14 -15.13 -13.74
C GLY A 169 -5.90 -13.82 -13.86
N TYR A 170 -5.26 -12.72 -14.30
CA TYR A 170 -5.94 -11.45 -14.50
C TYR A 170 -6.69 -11.43 -15.83
N GLU A 171 -8.03 -11.27 -15.75
CA GLU A 171 -8.89 -11.23 -16.93
C GLU A 171 -9.69 -9.91 -16.96
N THR A 172 -9.95 -9.41 -18.17
CA THR A 172 -10.75 -8.21 -18.44
C THR A 172 -11.81 -8.55 -19.47
N PRO A 173 -12.89 -9.24 -19.06
CA PRO A 173 -13.93 -9.73 -19.99
C PRO A 173 -14.62 -8.60 -20.76
N ASP A 174 -14.71 -7.43 -20.13
CA ASP A 174 -15.21 -6.18 -20.70
C ASP A 174 -14.49 -4.99 -20.03
N ASP A 175 -14.80 -3.77 -20.46
CA ASP A 175 -14.12 -2.56 -19.98
C ASP A 175 -14.37 -2.24 -18.49
N TYR A 176 -15.35 -2.88 -17.85
CA TYR A 176 -15.75 -2.59 -16.47
C TYR A 176 -15.79 -3.82 -15.56
N THR A 177 -15.25 -4.95 -16.02
CA THR A 177 -15.11 -6.15 -15.21
C THR A 177 -13.64 -6.56 -15.12
N PHE A 178 -13.14 -6.70 -13.90
CA PHE A 178 -11.80 -7.22 -13.64
C PHE A 178 -11.90 -8.51 -12.83
N ILE A 179 -11.23 -9.56 -13.30
CA ILE A 179 -11.08 -10.85 -12.60
C ILE A 179 -9.66 -10.95 -12.08
N LEU A 180 -9.55 -11.26 -10.80
CA LEU A 180 -8.30 -11.48 -10.09
C LEU A 180 -8.26 -12.90 -9.56
N LYS A 181 -7.14 -13.60 -9.70
CA LYS A 181 -6.89 -14.89 -9.05
C LYS A 181 -5.76 -14.78 -8.06
N THR A 182 -5.92 -15.46 -6.92
CA THR A 182 -4.86 -15.67 -5.94
C THR A 182 -4.13 -16.97 -6.23
N LEU A 183 -2.87 -17.08 -5.82
CA LEU A 183 -2.07 -18.31 -5.96
C LEU A 183 -2.56 -19.42 -5.03
N GLU A 184 -3.08 -19.04 -3.85
CA GLU A 184 -3.65 -19.90 -2.83
C GLU A 184 -4.88 -19.23 -2.21
N PRO A 185 -5.80 -19.96 -1.54
CA PRO A 185 -6.90 -19.35 -0.80
C PRO A 185 -6.36 -18.34 0.22
N TRP A 186 -6.75 -17.08 0.08
CA TRP A 186 -6.19 -16.01 0.88
C TRP A 186 -7.26 -15.05 1.42
N ALA A 187 -7.41 -15.06 2.75
CA ALA A 187 -8.45 -14.29 3.44
C ALA A 187 -8.25 -12.77 3.41
N PHE A 188 -7.04 -12.29 3.04
CA PHE A 188 -6.72 -10.86 3.06
C PHE A 188 -6.82 -10.21 1.68
N THR A 189 -7.39 -10.87 0.68
CA THR A 189 -7.51 -10.36 -0.69
C THR A 189 -8.18 -8.99 -0.73
N GLU A 190 -9.33 -8.83 -0.08
CA GLU A 190 -10.05 -7.55 -0.03
C GLU A 190 -9.22 -6.44 0.62
N ALA A 191 -8.60 -6.72 1.75
CA ALA A 191 -7.74 -5.77 2.44
C ALA A 191 -6.50 -5.40 1.60
N GLN A 192 -5.97 -6.34 0.83
CA GLN A 192 -4.80 -6.11 -0.02
C GLN A 192 -5.11 -5.17 -1.19
N VAL A 193 -6.26 -5.31 -1.82
CA VAL A 193 -6.65 -4.42 -2.94
C VAL A 193 -7.02 -3.00 -2.49
N CYS A 194 -7.13 -2.74 -1.17
CA CYS A 194 -7.18 -1.40 -0.60
C CYS A 194 -5.78 -0.74 -0.50
N SER A 195 -4.71 -1.47 -0.79
CA SER A 195 -3.34 -0.95 -0.65
C SER A 195 -3.03 0.10 -1.71
N GLU A 196 -2.53 1.26 -1.29
CA GLU A 196 -2.09 2.34 -2.20
C GLU A 196 -1.00 1.88 -3.17
N ALA A 197 -0.26 0.81 -2.83
CA ALA A 197 0.68 0.17 -3.74
C ALA A 197 0.02 -0.48 -4.97
N LEU A 198 -1.30 -0.70 -4.91
CA LEU A 198 -2.13 -1.22 -6.00
C LEU A 198 -3.02 -0.11 -6.61
N SER A 199 -2.63 1.14 -6.46
CA SER A 199 -3.30 2.27 -7.13
C SER A 199 -3.34 2.09 -8.64
N ILE A 200 -4.45 2.51 -9.22
CA ILE A 200 -4.69 2.35 -10.66
C ILE A 200 -4.09 3.53 -11.43
N VAL A 201 -3.30 3.21 -12.44
CA VAL A 201 -2.62 4.18 -13.30
C VAL A 201 -3.01 3.97 -14.76
N PRO A 202 -3.06 5.04 -15.59
CA PRO A 202 -3.43 4.94 -17.01
C PRO A 202 -2.33 4.25 -17.82
N GLU A 203 -2.62 3.04 -18.34
CA GLU A 203 -1.69 2.23 -19.15
C GLU A 203 -1.04 3.04 -20.28
N LYS A 204 -1.85 3.78 -21.03
CA LYS A 204 -1.39 4.58 -22.17
C LYS A 204 -0.37 5.63 -21.74
N VAL A 205 -0.67 6.40 -20.69
CA VAL A 205 0.20 7.49 -20.23
C VAL A 205 1.53 6.95 -19.71
N VAL A 206 1.47 5.90 -18.87
CA VAL A 206 2.69 5.28 -18.34
C VAL A 206 3.55 4.69 -19.45
N THR A 207 2.94 4.02 -20.42
CA THR A 207 3.66 3.43 -21.56
C THR A 207 4.31 4.49 -22.45
N GLU A 208 3.63 5.62 -22.67
CA GLU A 208 4.14 6.71 -23.49
C GLU A 208 5.24 7.53 -22.80
N MET A 209 5.11 7.77 -21.50
CA MET A 209 6.06 8.58 -20.72
C MET A 209 7.25 7.79 -20.20
N GLY A 210 7.04 6.53 -19.84
CA GLY A 210 7.97 5.72 -19.05
C GLY A 210 7.88 6.02 -17.56
N ASP A 211 8.32 5.04 -16.74
CA ASP A 211 8.14 5.06 -15.28
C ASP A 211 8.77 6.29 -14.59
N ASP A 212 9.98 6.67 -14.99
CA ASP A 212 10.69 7.82 -14.40
C ASP A 212 9.96 9.15 -14.62
N ALA A 213 9.49 9.39 -15.85
CA ALA A 213 8.78 10.62 -16.19
C ALA A 213 7.39 10.62 -15.56
N PHE A 214 6.68 9.48 -15.57
CA PHE A 214 5.41 9.33 -14.90
C PHE A 214 5.51 9.61 -13.39
N GLY A 215 6.56 9.09 -12.74
CA GLY A 215 6.80 9.34 -11.32
C GLY A 215 7.11 10.80 -10.96
N ARG A 216 7.44 11.64 -11.95
CA ARG A 216 7.67 13.10 -11.77
C ARG A 216 6.47 13.95 -12.14
N ALA A 217 5.59 13.46 -12.98
CA ALA A 217 4.37 14.14 -13.40
C ALA A 217 3.22 13.13 -13.53
N PRO A 218 2.71 12.62 -12.39
CA PRO A 218 1.72 11.57 -12.40
C PRO A 218 0.36 12.02 -12.91
N VAL A 219 -0.36 11.09 -13.52
CA VAL A 219 -1.76 11.22 -13.91
C VAL A 219 -2.53 10.12 -13.20
N GLY A 220 -3.47 10.48 -12.34
CA GLY A 220 -4.32 9.56 -11.60
C GLY A 220 -5.79 9.80 -11.86
N SER A 221 -6.65 9.24 -11.02
CA SER A 221 -8.11 9.41 -11.01
C SER A 221 -8.63 10.11 -9.76
N GLY A 222 -7.74 10.42 -8.81
CA GLY A 222 -8.06 10.89 -7.48
C GLY A 222 -8.62 12.32 -7.40
N ALA A 223 -8.94 12.72 -6.16
CA ALA A 223 -9.57 14.00 -5.85
C ALA A 223 -8.68 15.22 -6.13
N TYR A 224 -7.36 15.02 -6.29
CA TYR A 224 -6.42 16.10 -6.62
C TYR A 224 -5.56 15.73 -7.83
N LYS A 225 -5.33 16.71 -8.69
CA LYS A 225 -4.50 16.63 -9.90
C LYS A 225 -3.09 17.17 -9.61
N PHE A 226 -2.08 16.50 -10.12
CA PHE A 226 -0.71 16.99 -10.07
C PHE A 226 -0.55 18.26 -10.90
N VAL A 227 0.13 19.27 -10.36
CA VAL A 227 0.42 20.53 -11.05
C VAL A 227 1.92 20.69 -11.30
N SER A 228 2.73 20.58 -10.25
CA SER A 228 4.17 20.80 -10.38
C SER A 228 4.97 20.18 -9.24
N TRP A 229 6.23 19.92 -9.51
CA TRP A 229 7.20 19.47 -8.52
C TRP A 229 8.52 20.22 -8.70
N THR A 230 8.86 21.05 -7.71
CA THR A 230 10.16 21.72 -7.61
C THR A 230 11.00 20.98 -6.57
N ALA A 231 12.03 20.27 -7.03
CA ALA A 231 12.88 19.45 -6.17
C ALA A 231 13.50 20.26 -5.02
N GLY A 232 13.41 19.73 -3.81
CA GLY A 232 13.91 20.37 -2.59
C GLY A 232 13.08 21.56 -2.10
N ASP A 233 11.92 21.85 -2.72
CA ASP A 233 11.05 22.97 -2.35
C ASP A 233 9.61 22.51 -2.12
N ASN A 234 8.86 22.22 -3.20
CA ASN A 234 7.45 21.85 -3.04
C ASN A 234 6.94 20.91 -4.14
N ILE A 235 5.82 20.24 -3.81
CA ILE A 235 4.94 19.54 -4.73
C ILE A 235 3.58 20.22 -4.64
N THR A 236 3.01 20.61 -5.78
CA THR A 236 1.72 21.26 -5.85
C THR A 236 0.72 20.35 -6.52
N VAL A 237 -0.42 20.21 -5.88
CA VAL A 237 -1.61 19.54 -6.43
C VAL A 237 -2.78 20.52 -6.38
N GLU A 238 -3.73 20.37 -7.29
CA GLU A 238 -4.97 21.15 -7.32
C GLU A 238 -6.18 20.23 -7.21
N ARG A 239 -7.30 20.77 -6.76
CA ARG A 239 -8.55 20.01 -6.66
C ARG A 239 -9.03 19.55 -8.03
N ASN A 240 -9.46 18.30 -8.11
CA ASN A 240 -10.15 17.76 -9.28
C ASN A 240 -11.64 18.08 -9.18
N ASP A 241 -12.12 19.11 -9.87
CA ASP A 241 -13.54 19.50 -9.88
C ASP A 241 -14.45 18.49 -10.60
N GLU A 242 -13.87 17.53 -11.33
CA GLU A 242 -14.57 16.43 -12.02
C GLU A 242 -14.41 15.08 -11.30
N TYR A 243 -14.02 15.09 -10.00
CA TYR A 243 -13.89 13.87 -9.22
C TYR A 243 -15.27 13.20 -9.06
N TRP A 244 -15.30 11.89 -9.28
CA TRP A 244 -16.49 11.03 -9.31
C TRP A 244 -17.15 10.78 -7.97
#